data_9fabea62fdd5136b005454229d939aa2
#
_entry.id   9fabea62fdd5136b005454229d939aa2
#
_cell.length_a   1.000
_cell.length_b   1.000
_cell.length_c   1.000
_cell.angle_alpha   90.00
_cell.angle_beta   90.00
_cell.angle_gamma   90.00
#
_symmetry.space_group_name_H-M   'P 1'
#
loop_
_entity.id
_entity.type
_entity.pdbx_description
1 polymer ?
#
loop_
_entity_poly.entity_id
_entity_poly.type
_entity_poly.pdbx_seq_one_letter_code
_entity_poly.pdbx_strand_id
1 'polypeptide(L)'
;MTHPHRSAARLIARALLHRPLLGAAAGLAGLLALATVSPAAAATTDDGTPAPTTVTRSAADAADAVAFWTPERLAGAASPVLTRATGTPGTVDDVPSADELTTSAARDQRRARPVIPVAQEVDPVSHIGVVAYVVDGKEMSCTGNAVESANGLTVATAGHCAFPGKDPSKMVFVPGYVKGQPYTVWPVTSVTLPAGWRETLDPARDTAFLTVGSPDGRTLTEAVGASPVEFHQPRTHYTTVIGYPAVGRFTGDAPFLCSGFARATHLEGQTGQELDCDMKEGASGAPFLDGWGPGARQYSVLSGGLDEKPLVVAPVWDRVIEAAYRVAQSRVG
;
A
#
# COMPACT_ATOMS: atom_id res chain seq x y z
N MET A 1 0.08 66.76 -15.77
CA MET A 1 1.32 67.54 -16.04
C MET A 1 2.42 66.54 -16.26
N THR A 2 2.67 66.37 -17.44
CA THR A 2 3.84 66.39 -18.34
C THR A 2 4.69 65.14 -18.39
N HIS A 3 4.49 64.49 -19.52
CA HIS A 3 5.47 63.71 -20.30
C HIS A 3 6.65 64.60 -20.79
N PRO A 4 7.57 64.13 -21.64
CA PRO A 4 8.25 62.83 -21.96
C PRO A 4 9.79 63.00 -22.20
N HIS A 5 10.51 61.96 -22.75
CA HIS A 5 11.48 62.00 -23.87
C HIS A 5 12.15 60.60 -23.96
N ARG A 6 11.98 59.79 -24.98
CA ARG A 6 12.48 59.76 -26.40
C ARG A 6 13.99 59.95 -26.57
N SER A 7 14.69 58.94 -27.13
CA SER A 7 15.41 58.87 -28.40
C SER A 7 16.42 57.72 -28.37
N ALA A 8 16.39 56.82 -29.24
CA ALA A 8 16.62 56.70 -30.70
C ALA A 8 18.02 56.18 -31.03
N ALA A 9 18.01 55.01 -31.60
CA ALA A 9 18.74 54.45 -32.74
C ALA A 9 20.17 54.93 -33.09
N ARG A 10 21.05 53.96 -33.47
CA ARG A 10 21.82 54.00 -34.72
C ARG A 10 22.31 52.60 -35.14
N LEU A 11 21.85 52.20 -36.33
CA LEU A 11 22.46 51.17 -37.21
C LEU A 11 23.84 51.65 -37.70
N ILE A 12 24.78 50.70 -37.88
CA ILE A 12 25.76 50.80 -38.96
C ILE A 12 25.98 49.39 -39.54
N ALA A 13 25.57 49.24 -40.78
CA ALA A 13 25.94 48.16 -41.69
C ALA A 13 27.26 48.48 -42.36
N ARG A 14 28.12 47.51 -42.59
CA ARG A 14 29.07 47.53 -43.73
C ARG A 14 29.37 46.11 -44.20
N ALA A 15 29.26 46.02 -45.51
CA ALA A 15 29.28 44.87 -46.36
C ALA A 15 30.69 44.52 -46.89
N LEU A 16 30.76 43.30 -47.43
CA LEU A 16 31.56 42.82 -48.57
C LEU A 16 33.03 42.51 -48.36
N LEU A 17 33.41 41.22 -48.57
CA LEU A 17 34.24 40.83 -49.72
C LEU A 17 34.33 39.31 -49.87
N HIS A 18 33.97 38.88 -51.07
CA HIS A 18 34.06 37.48 -51.56
C HIS A 18 35.49 37.07 -51.83
N ARG A 19 35.82 35.77 -51.56
CA ARG A 19 36.70 34.97 -52.42
C ARG A 19 36.46 33.47 -52.21
N PRO A 20 36.36 32.68 -53.29
CA PRO A 20 36.19 31.25 -53.20
C PRO A 20 37.54 30.52 -53.19
N LEU A 21 37.66 29.44 -52.47
CA LEU A 21 38.68 28.45 -52.63
C LEU A 21 38.06 27.05 -52.67
N LEU A 22 38.20 26.43 -53.82
CA LEU A 22 38.00 25.00 -54.01
C LEU A 22 38.93 24.20 -53.12
N GLY A 23 38.43 23.13 -52.52
CA GLY A 23 39.24 22.17 -51.79
C GLY A 23 38.48 20.94 -51.32
N ALA A 24 38.58 19.87 -52.13
CA ALA A 24 38.53 18.45 -51.77
C ALA A 24 37.41 17.92 -50.87
N ALA A 25 36.50 17.19 -51.50
CA ALA A 25 35.59 16.22 -50.85
C ALA A 25 36.38 15.02 -50.30
N ALA A 26 36.48 14.93 -48.97
CA ALA A 26 36.86 13.70 -48.29
C ALA A 26 35.56 13.13 -47.67
N GLY A 27 35.07 12.05 -48.27
CA GLY A 27 33.92 11.32 -47.75
C GLY A 27 34.24 10.66 -46.40
N LEU A 28 33.73 11.17 -45.31
CA LEU A 28 33.62 10.42 -44.07
C LEU A 28 32.27 9.68 -44.09
N ALA A 29 32.35 8.37 -44.41
CA ALA A 29 31.28 7.45 -44.12
C ALA A 29 31.13 7.32 -42.59
N GLY A 30 30.26 8.13 -42.00
CA GLY A 30 29.87 7.96 -40.59
C GLY A 30 29.08 6.69 -40.44
N LEU A 31 29.71 5.65 -39.87
CA LEU A 31 28.97 4.52 -39.30
C LEU A 31 28.09 5.06 -38.15
N LEU A 32 26.80 5.19 -38.38
CA LEU A 32 25.83 5.27 -37.30
C LEU A 32 25.84 3.92 -36.59
N ALA A 33 26.57 3.80 -35.49
CA ALA A 33 26.37 2.72 -34.52
C ALA A 33 25.01 2.95 -33.87
N LEU A 34 24.00 2.20 -34.32
CA LEU A 34 22.74 2.04 -33.58
C LEU A 34 23.13 1.34 -32.27
N ALA A 35 23.26 2.12 -31.21
CA ALA A 35 23.28 1.57 -29.86
C ALA A 35 21.92 0.93 -29.59
N THR A 36 21.85 -0.40 -29.70
CA THR A 36 20.73 -1.18 -29.22
C THR A 36 20.72 -1.01 -27.69
N VAL A 37 19.81 -0.20 -27.19
CA VAL A 37 19.51 -0.16 -25.75
C VAL A 37 18.85 -1.50 -25.45
N SER A 38 19.64 -2.45 -24.95
CA SER A 38 19.08 -3.66 -24.36
C SER A 38 18.23 -3.24 -23.15
N PRO A 39 16.98 -3.70 -23.04
CA PRO A 39 16.22 -3.46 -21.83
C PRO A 39 17.01 -4.05 -20.65
N ALA A 40 17.23 -3.23 -19.62
CA ALA A 40 17.84 -3.72 -18.40
C ALA A 40 17.01 -4.91 -17.90
N ALA A 41 17.63 -6.07 -17.73
CA ALA A 41 16.97 -7.22 -17.14
C ALA A 41 16.47 -6.83 -15.74
N ALA A 42 15.20 -7.04 -15.47
CA ALA A 42 14.64 -6.80 -14.14
C ALA A 42 15.41 -7.69 -13.13
N ALA A 43 15.81 -7.09 -12.01
CA ALA A 43 16.46 -7.84 -10.94
C ALA A 43 15.51 -8.93 -10.42
N THR A 44 16.04 -10.12 -10.15
CA THR A 44 15.30 -11.25 -9.57
C THR A 44 15.93 -11.68 -8.26
N THR A 45 15.18 -12.33 -7.41
CA THR A 45 15.68 -13.07 -6.25
C THR A 45 16.35 -14.38 -6.71
N ASP A 46 17.03 -15.09 -5.80
CA ASP A 46 17.77 -16.34 -6.11
C ASP A 46 16.85 -17.44 -6.68
N ASP A 47 15.55 -17.42 -6.38
CA ASP A 47 14.54 -18.34 -6.91
C ASP A 47 13.86 -17.90 -8.22
N GLY A 48 14.37 -16.83 -8.83
CA GLY A 48 13.84 -16.27 -10.08
C GLY A 48 12.59 -15.39 -9.91
N THR A 49 12.14 -15.14 -8.68
CA THR A 49 11.03 -14.21 -8.40
C THR A 49 11.48 -12.76 -8.67
N PRO A 50 10.67 -11.92 -9.32
CA PRO A 50 10.98 -10.51 -9.50
C PRO A 50 11.30 -9.82 -8.16
N ALA A 51 12.40 -9.07 -8.11
CA ALA A 51 12.87 -8.44 -6.88
C ALA A 51 11.94 -7.30 -6.43
N PRO A 52 11.61 -7.21 -5.15
CA PRO A 52 10.82 -6.11 -4.59
C PRO A 52 11.62 -4.80 -4.61
N THR A 53 10.90 -3.68 -4.55
CA THR A 53 11.49 -2.34 -4.43
C THR A 53 11.46 -1.88 -2.98
N THR A 54 12.59 -1.37 -2.47
CA THR A 54 12.65 -0.79 -1.12
C THR A 54 13.12 0.67 -1.17
N VAL A 55 12.40 1.53 -0.45
CA VAL A 55 12.77 2.93 -0.19
C VAL A 55 13.10 3.08 1.28
N THR A 56 14.30 3.55 1.59
CA THR A 56 14.78 3.79 2.97
C THR A 56 14.69 5.28 3.28
N ARG A 57 14.32 5.61 4.50
CA ARG A 57 14.25 6.98 5.03
C ARG A 57 15.42 7.23 5.98
N SER A 58 15.88 8.47 6.06
CA SER A 58 16.93 8.84 7.01
C SER A 58 16.39 8.87 8.45
N ALA A 59 17.29 8.79 9.42
CA ALA A 59 16.94 8.97 10.83
C ALA A 59 16.34 10.37 11.10
N ALA A 60 16.77 11.38 10.35
CA ALA A 60 16.20 12.72 10.42
C ALA A 60 14.75 12.76 9.93
N ASP A 61 14.44 12.08 8.80
CA ASP A 61 13.07 11.97 8.30
C ASP A 61 12.17 11.22 9.28
N ALA A 62 12.69 10.17 9.91
CA ALA A 62 12.00 9.39 10.93
C ALA A 62 11.65 10.24 12.16
N ALA A 63 12.62 10.98 12.71
CA ALA A 63 12.42 11.88 13.85
C ALA A 63 11.43 13.00 13.53
N ASP A 64 11.54 13.58 12.33
CA ASP A 64 10.66 14.63 11.84
C ASP A 64 9.21 14.11 11.62
N ALA A 65 9.05 12.84 11.21
CA ALA A 65 7.74 12.22 11.13
C ALA A 65 7.07 12.08 12.50
N VAL A 66 7.79 11.63 13.52
CA VAL A 66 7.26 11.54 14.89
C VAL A 66 6.84 12.91 15.44
N ALA A 67 7.68 13.93 15.23
CA ALA A 67 7.39 15.29 15.71
C ALA A 67 6.19 15.93 14.96
N PHE A 68 5.94 15.53 13.74
CA PHE A 68 4.86 16.07 12.91
C PHE A 68 3.47 15.62 13.37
N TRP A 69 3.31 14.34 13.77
CA TRP A 69 1.99 13.77 14.06
C TRP A 69 1.56 14.06 15.51
N THR A 70 0.77 15.14 15.68
CA THR A 70 0.05 15.44 16.92
C THR A 70 -1.30 14.71 16.97
N PRO A 71 -1.96 14.61 18.13
CA PRO A 71 -3.31 14.04 18.25
C PRO A 71 -4.31 14.68 17.29
N GLU A 72 -4.25 16.01 17.13
CA GLU A 72 -5.16 16.76 16.26
C GLU A 72 -4.94 16.43 14.78
N ARG A 73 -3.66 16.27 14.35
CA ARG A 73 -3.33 15.89 12.97
C ARG A 73 -3.77 14.46 12.66
N LEU A 74 -3.52 13.53 13.58
CA LEU A 74 -3.97 12.14 13.41
C LEU A 74 -5.50 12.07 13.30
N ALA A 75 -6.21 12.78 14.17
CA ALA A 75 -7.68 12.81 14.14
C ALA A 75 -8.27 13.54 12.91
N GLY A 76 -7.49 14.41 12.28
CA GLY A 76 -7.88 15.16 11.09
C GLY A 76 -7.40 14.57 9.76
N ALA A 77 -6.60 13.50 9.78
CA ALA A 77 -6.04 12.90 8.58
C ALA A 77 -7.15 12.34 7.67
N ALA A 78 -7.11 12.69 6.38
CA ALA A 78 -8.04 12.17 5.38
C ALA A 78 -7.70 10.74 5.02
N SER A 79 -8.67 10.00 4.49
CA SER A 79 -8.44 8.66 3.97
C SER A 79 -8.25 8.69 2.46
N PRO A 80 -7.35 7.87 1.89
CA PRO A 80 -7.24 7.73 0.45
C PRO A 80 -8.55 7.13 -0.09
N VAL A 81 -8.95 7.57 -1.28
CA VAL A 81 -10.05 6.91 -1.98
C VAL A 81 -9.66 5.46 -2.23
N LEU A 82 -10.48 4.52 -1.80
CA LEU A 82 -10.28 3.11 -2.10
C LEU A 82 -10.12 2.94 -3.61
N THR A 83 -9.12 2.16 -4.03
CA THR A 83 -8.94 1.87 -5.45
C THR A 83 -10.24 1.29 -5.98
N ARG A 84 -10.89 1.99 -6.92
CA ARG A 84 -12.12 1.50 -7.52
C ARG A 84 -11.79 0.20 -8.23
N ALA A 85 -12.44 -0.86 -7.81
CA ALA A 85 -12.54 -2.04 -8.64
C ALA A 85 -13.38 -1.69 -9.86
N THR A 86 -12.73 -1.32 -10.98
CA THR A 86 -13.42 -1.07 -12.24
C THR A 86 -13.68 -2.41 -12.93
N GLY A 87 -14.87 -2.93 -12.80
CA GLY A 87 -15.30 -4.14 -13.51
C GLY A 87 -16.80 -4.32 -13.39
N THR A 88 -17.43 -4.67 -14.51
CA THR A 88 -18.80 -5.19 -14.51
C THR A 88 -18.79 -6.55 -13.81
N PRO A 89 -19.76 -6.89 -12.96
CA PRO A 89 -19.85 -8.23 -12.37
C PRO A 89 -19.87 -9.28 -13.48
N GLY A 90 -18.82 -10.10 -13.55
CA GLY A 90 -18.79 -11.24 -14.46
C GLY A 90 -19.94 -12.21 -14.13
N THR A 91 -20.47 -12.87 -15.13
CA THR A 91 -21.46 -13.95 -14.97
C THR A 91 -20.84 -15.10 -14.19
N VAL A 92 -21.50 -15.48 -13.12
CA VAL A 92 -21.09 -16.55 -12.18
C VAL A 92 -21.31 -17.93 -12.85
N ASP A 93 -20.31 -18.49 -13.50
CA ASP A 93 -20.37 -19.85 -14.00
C ASP A 93 -19.55 -20.87 -13.20
N ASP A 94 -18.82 -20.46 -12.12
CA ASP A 94 -18.04 -21.35 -11.25
C ASP A 94 -18.08 -20.94 -9.78
N VAL A 95 -19.27 -20.83 -9.20
CA VAL A 95 -19.41 -20.92 -7.74
C VAL A 95 -19.57 -22.39 -7.40
N PRO A 96 -18.65 -23.02 -6.66
CA PRO A 96 -18.91 -24.34 -6.11
C PRO A 96 -20.25 -24.25 -5.36
N SER A 97 -21.20 -25.11 -5.72
CA SER A 97 -22.50 -25.12 -5.06
C SER A 97 -22.29 -25.34 -3.57
N ALA A 98 -23.17 -24.80 -2.75
CA ALA A 98 -23.14 -24.98 -1.29
C ALA A 98 -23.06 -26.44 -0.84
N ASP A 99 -23.29 -27.39 -1.76
CA ASP A 99 -23.25 -28.82 -1.54
C ASP A 99 -21.85 -29.43 -1.67
N GLU A 100 -20.89 -28.83 -2.37
CA GLU A 100 -19.53 -29.37 -2.52
C GLU A 100 -18.63 -29.17 -1.28
N LEU A 101 -19.03 -28.33 -0.33
CA LEU A 101 -18.33 -28.10 0.93
C LEU A 101 -18.88 -28.96 2.10
N THR A 102 -19.38 -30.16 1.80
CA THR A 102 -20.12 -30.98 2.75
C THR A 102 -19.30 -32.02 3.47
N THR A 103 -18.22 -31.65 4.12
CA THR A 103 -17.75 -32.45 5.26
C THR A 103 -18.48 -31.91 6.54
N SER A 104 -18.92 -32.81 7.41
CA SER A 104 -19.57 -32.45 8.67
C SER A 104 -18.75 -31.47 9.51
N ALA A 105 -17.43 -31.59 9.49
CA ALA A 105 -16.49 -30.71 10.17
C ALA A 105 -16.54 -29.26 9.63
N ALA A 106 -16.70 -29.07 8.32
CA ALA A 106 -16.83 -27.72 7.72
C ALA A 106 -18.18 -27.07 8.07
N ARG A 107 -19.24 -27.86 8.20
CA ARG A 107 -20.56 -27.38 8.65
C ARG A 107 -20.58 -26.96 10.12
N ASP A 108 -19.90 -27.71 10.99
CA ASP A 108 -19.79 -27.39 12.41
C ASP A 108 -18.91 -26.15 12.64
N GLN A 109 -17.82 -25.97 11.88
CA GLN A 109 -17.03 -24.74 11.90
C GLN A 109 -17.81 -23.52 11.40
N ARG A 110 -18.67 -23.67 10.39
CA ARG A 110 -19.53 -22.56 9.91
C ARG A 110 -20.58 -22.14 10.93
N ARG A 111 -21.11 -23.07 11.73
CA ARG A 111 -22.08 -22.76 12.78
C ARG A 111 -21.49 -22.03 13.98
N ALA A 112 -20.17 -22.16 14.21
CA ALA A 112 -19.48 -21.58 15.35
C ALA A 112 -18.87 -20.20 15.07
N ARG A 113 -18.84 -19.73 13.79
CA ARG A 113 -18.17 -18.49 13.41
C ARG A 113 -19.19 -17.46 12.94
N PRO A 114 -19.29 -16.29 13.60
CA PRO A 114 -20.27 -15.29 13.24
C PRO A 114 -19.96 -14.65 11.87
N VAL A 115 -20.98 -14.43 11.06
CA VAL A 115 -20.89 -13.64 9.83
C VAL A 115 -21.37 -12.23 10.15
N ILE A 116 -20.46 -11.25 10.00
CA ILE A 116 -20.68 -9.84 10.36
C ILE A 116 -20.37 -8.99 9.12
N PRO A 117 -21.30 -8.82 8.17
CA PRO A 117 -21.06 -8.05 6.95
C PRO A 117 -21.24 -6.54 7.16
N VAL A 118 -21.88 -6.13 8.24
CA VAL A 118 -21.99 -4.73 8.66
C VAL A 118 -21.00 -4.52 9.78
N ALA A 119 -19.97 -3.72 9.52
CA ALA A 119 -18.85 -3.52 10.42
C ALA A 119 -19.32 -3.03 11.80
N GLN A 120 -18.84 -3.67 12.83
CA GLN A 120 -19.11 -3.36 14.23
C GLN A 120 -17.84 -2.79 14.87
N GLU A 121 -18.03 -1.76 15.69
CA GLU A 121 -16.93 -1.24 16.50
C GLU A 121 -16.49 -2.31 17.51
N VAL A 122 -15.18 -2.43 17.69
CA VAL A 122 -14.55 -3.40 18.59
C VAL A 122 -13.51 -2.74 19.47
N ASP A 123 -13.14 -3.40 20.55
CA ASP A 123 -12.00 -2.97 21.36
C ASP A 123 -10.72 -2.95 20.50
N PRO A 124 -9.81 -1.98 20.75
CA PRO A 124 -8.57 -1.88 20.00
C PRO A 124 -7.72 -3.14 20.17
N VAL A 125 -7.21 -3.64 19.05
CA VAL A 125 -6.23 -4.71 19.00
C VAL A 125 -4.84 -4.07 19.03
N SER A 126 -4.03 -4.40 20.01
CA SER A 126 -2.77 -3.70 20.31
C SER A 126 -1.82 -3.60 19.11
N HIS A 127 -1.81 -4.57 18.20
CA HIS A 127 -0.92 -4.66 17.05
C HIS A 127 -1.57 -4.20 15.73
N ILE A 128 -2.87 -3.85 15.71
CA ILE A 128 -3.56 -3.27 14.56
C ILE A 128 -3.74 -1.77 14.82
N GLY A 129 -3.46 -0.92 13.84
CA GLY A 129 -3.47 0.52 14.07
C GLY A 129 -3.54 1.34 12.80
N VAL A 130 -3.29 2.63 12.95
CA VAL A 130 -3.31 3.60 11.87
C VAL A 130 -1.92 3.75 11.27
N VAL A 131 -1.83 3.73 9.93
CA VAL A 131 -0.68 4.19 9.15
C VAL A 131 -0.98 5.60 8.67
N ALA A 132 -0.27 6.59 9.20
CA ALA A 132 -0.45 7.99 8.83
C ALA A 132 0.72 8.50 7.99
N TYR A 133 0.45 9.35 6.99
CA TYR A 133 1.47 9.86 6.08
C TYR A 133 1.03 11.16 5.41
N VAL A 134 1.97 11.86 4.77
CA VAL A 134 1.70 13.06 3.97
C VAL A 134 2.03 12.81 2.51
N VAL A 135 1.09 13.07 1.62
CA VAL A 135 1.29 13.05 0.17
C VAL A 135 0.61 14.29 -0.45
N ASP A 136 1.33 14.99 -1.34
CA ASP A 136 0.87 16.26 -1.95
C ASP A 136 0.41 17.31 -0.91
N GLY A 137 1.08 17.37 0.22
CA GLY A 137 0.75 18.28 1.32
C GLY A 137 -0.54 17.91 2.08
N LYS A 138 -1.16 16.77 1.75
CA LYS A 138 -2.35 16.26 2.43
C LYS A 138 -1.96 15.21 3.48
N GLU A 139 -2.51 15.34 4.66
CA GLU A 139 -2.41 14.37 5.73
C GLU A 139 -3.40 13.23 5.47
N MET A 140 -2.89 12.00 5.38
CA MET A 140 -3.64 10.82 4.99
C MET A 140 -3.50 9.73 6.04
N SER A 141 -4.51 8.86 6.13
CA SER A 141 -4.51 7.71 7.03
C SER A 141 -5.04 6.44 6.35
N CYS A 142 -4.43 5.34 6.70
CA CYS A 142 -4.80 3.97 6.35
C CYS A 142 -4.77 3.11 7.61
N THR A 143 -5.09 1.84 7.46
CA THR A 143 -4.89 0.82 8.49
C THR A 143 -3.59 0.06 8.24
N GLY A 144 -2.95 -0.44 9.31
CA GLY A 144 -1.82 -1.36 9.24
C GLY A 144 -1.87 -2.37 10.38
N ASN A 145 -1.10 -3.44 10.23
CA ASN A 145 -0.99 -4.48 11.24
C ASN A 145 0.48 -4.88 11.44
N ALA A 146 0.94 -4.88 12.69
CA ALA A 146 2.25 -5.46 13.01
C ALA A 146 2.20 -6.98 12.76
N VAL A 147 3.17 -7.48 12.01
CA VAL A 147 3.28 -8.89 11.66
C VAL A 147 4.53 -9.52 12.24
N GLU A 148 4.45 -10.80 12.61
CA GLU A 148 5.62 -11.56 13.03
C GLU A 148 6.70 -11.47 11.95
N SER A 149 7.92 -11.18 12.34
CA SER A 149 9.04 -10.98 11.41
C SER A 149 10.37 -11.15 12.14
N ALA A 150 11.43 -11.52 11.41
CA ALA A 150 12.75 -11.75 11.99
C ALA A 150 13.33 -10.51 12.70
N ASN A 151 12.98 -9.30 12.23
CA ASN A 151 13.39 -8.04 12.84
C ASN A 151 12.43 -7.56 13.96
N GLY A 152 11.24 -8.15 14.10
CA GLY A 152 10.22 -7.70 15.04
C GLY A 152 9.68 -6.28 14.80
N LEU A 153 9.91 -5.71 13.60
CA LEU A 153 9.64 -4.29 13.28
C LEU A 153 8.78 -4.11 12.02
N THR A 154 8.15 -5.19 11.52
CA THR A 154 7.43 -5.16 10.24
C THR A 154 5.95 -4.92 10.43
N VAL A 155 5.39 -4.00 9.62
CA VAL A 155 3.96 -3.69 9.52
C VAL A 155 3.49 -3.98 8.11
N ALA A 156 2.40 -4.73 7.94
CA ALA A 156 1.73 -4.92 6.67
C ALA A 156 0.63 -3.87 6.48
N THR A 157 0.51 -3.33 5.27
CA THR A 157 -0.53 -2.38 4.85
C THR A 157 -0.77 -2.49 3.34
N ALA A 158 -1.68 -1.71 2.77
CA ALA A 158 -1.87 -1.67 1.33
C ALA A 158 -0.74 -0.92 0.60
N GLY A 159 -0.44 -1.33 -0.62
CA GLY A 159 0.57 -0.71 -1.47
C GLY A 159 0.25 0.75 -1.77
N HIS A 160 -1.02 1.07 -2.07
CA HIS A 160 -1.47 2.44 -2.32
C HIS A 160 -1.39 3.37 -1.08
N CYS A 161 -1.34 2.81 0.14
CA CYS A 161 -1.05 3.58 1.35
C CYS A 161 0.43 3.95 1.47
N ALA A 162 1.30 3.09 0.96
CA ALA A 162 2.75 3.28 1.04
C ALA A 162 3.36 3.93 -0.21
N PHE A 163 2.70 3.81 -1.35
CA PHE A 163 3.05 4.44 -2.63
C PHE A 163 1.81 4.64 -3.49
N PRO A 164 1.09 5.76 -3.36
CA PRO A 164 -0.07 6.11 -4.19
C PRO A 164 0.33 6.74 -5.55
N GLY A 165 1.39 6.25 -6.19
CA GLY A 165 2.00 6.81 -7.41
C GLY A 165 3.20 7.72 -7.16
N LYS A 166 3.51 8.03 -5.90
CA LYS A 166 4.71 8.77 -5.44
C LYS A 166 5.04 8.39 -4.00
N ASP A 167 6.26 8.70 -3.57
CA ASP A 167 6.71 8.41 -2.20
C ASP A 167 6.08 9.39 -1.20
N PRO A 168 5.32 8.91 -0.19
CA PRO A 168 4.82 9.74 0.88
C PRO A 168 5.94 10.20 1.80
N SER A 169 5.73 11.30 2.51
CA SER A 169 6.58 11.77 3.62
C SER A 169 5.89 11.60 4.98
N LYS A 170 6.60 11.82 6.09
CA LYS A 170 6.06 11.79 7.45
C LYS A 170 5.32 10.49 7.80
N MET A 171 5.72 9.37 7.22
CA MET A 171 5.01 8.11 7.43
C MET A 171 5.32 7.52 8.81
N VAL A 172 4.25 7.17 9.52
CA VAL A 172 4.30 6.55 10.85
C VAL A 172 3.26 5.44 10.97
N PHE A 173 3.47 4.55 11.95
CA PHE A 173 2.48 3.58 12.39
C PHE A 173 2.09 3.90 13.84
N VAL A 174 0.78 3.87 14.14
CA VAL A 174 0.21 4.12 15.47
C VAL A 174 -0.62 2.91 15.86
N PRO A 175 -0.02 1.91 16.52
CA PRO A 175 -0.70 0.68 16.91
C PRO A 175 -1.74 0.93 18.01
N GLY A 176 -2.85 0.18 17.98
CA GLY A 176 -3.91 0.25 18.97
C GLY A 176 -4.58 1.63 19.07
N TYR A 177 -4.58 2.41 17.99
CA TYR A 177 -5.07 3.78 17.99
C TYR A 177 -6.56 3.85 18.41
N VAL A 178 -6.83 4.74 19.37
CA VAL A 178 -8.18 5.21 19.71
C VAL A 178 -8.08 6.71 19.99
N LYS A 179 -8.93 7.49 19.37
CA LYS A 179 -8.94 8.94 19.52
C LYS A 179 -9.12 9.34 21.00
N GLY A 180 -8.27 10.25 21.44
CA GLY A 180 -8.28 10.73 22.83
C GLY A 180 -7.63 9.81 23.85
N GLN A 181 -7.14 8.64 23.44
CA GLN A 181 -6.36 7.76 24.31
C GLN A 181 -4.85 7.93 24.05
N PRO A 182 -3.99 7.66 25.04
CA PRO A 182 -2.54 7.65 24.84
C PRO A 182 -2.13 6.61 23.79
N TYR A 183 -1.15 6.96 22.95
CA TYR A 183 -0.59 6.07 21.92
C TYR A 183 0.90 6.32 21.74
N THR A 184 1.59 5.38 21.10
CA THR A 184 3.00 5.52 20.71
C THR A 184 3.11 5.62 19.21
N VAL A 185 3.90 6.57 18.71
CA VAL A 185 4.15 6.80 17.29
C VAL A 185 5.43 6.08 16.89
N TRP A 186 5.33 5.17 15.92
CA TRP A 186 6.45 4.39 15.37
C TRP A 186 6.80 4.95 14.00
N PRO A 187 7.99 5.58 13.81
CA PRO A 187 8.37 6.13 12.51
C PRO A 187 8.67 5.02 11.51
N VAL A 188 8.23 5.18 10.26
CA VAL A 188 8.60 4.26 9.18
C VAL A 188 9.99 4.60 8.68
N THR A 189 10.90 3.65 8.77
CA THR A 189 12.30 3.76 8.32
C THR A 189 12.51 3.19 6.91
N SER A 190 11.70 2.22 6.50
CA SER A 190 11.69 1.77 5.10
C SER A 190 10.32 1.27 4.65
N VAL A 191 10.11 1.34 3.33
CA VAL A 191 8.93 0.83 2.64
C VAL A 191 9.38 -0.19 1.62
N THR A 192 8.89 -1.43 1.73
CA THR A 192 9.16 -2.49 0.77
C THR A 192 7.87 -2.85 0.03
N LEU A 193 7.91 -2.75 -1.29
CA LEU A 193 6.78 -2.98 -2.19
C LEU A 193 7.04 -4.20 -3.08
N PRO A 194 6.03 -5.01 -3.38
CA PRO A 194 6.15 -6.09 -4.36
C PRO A 194 6.62 -5.57 -5.71
N ALA A 195 7.36 -6.39 -6.44
CA ALA A 195 7.78 -6.06 -7.80
C ALA A 195 6.58 -5.69 -8.69
N GLY A 196 6.73 -4.64 -9.47
CA GLY A 196 5.71 -4.15 -10.41
C GLY A 196 4.70 -3.16 -9.79
N TRP A 197 4.59 -3.04 -8.47
CA TRP A 197 3.63 -2.08 -7.88
C TRP A 197 3.92 -0.64 -8.29
N ARG A 198 5.17 -0.20 -8.21
CA ARG A 198 5.54 1.20 -8.53
C ARG A 198 5.33 1.57 -10.00
N GLU A 199 5.41 0.59 -10.88
CA GLU A 199 5.32 0.75 -12.33
C GLU A 199 3.87 0.72 -12.83
N THR A 200 3.01 -0.10 -12.22
CA THR A 200 1.69 -0.40 -12.76
C THR A 200 0.52 -0.07 -11.83
N LEU A 201 0.76 0.04 -10.53
CA LEU A 201 -0.27 0.13 -9.49
C LEU A 201 -1.31 -1.01 -9.62
N ASP A 202 -0.85 -2.21 -9.99
CA ASP A 202 -1.71 -3.38 -10.21
C ASP A 202 -2.37 -3.81 -8.88
N PRO A 203 -3.71 -3.82 -8.77
CA PRO A 203 -4.41 -4.24 -7.55
C PRO A 203 -4.01 -5.63 -7.04
N ALA A 204 -3.56 -6.54 -7.90
CA ALA A 204 -3.03 -7.84 -7.50
C ALA A 204 -1.72 -7.74 -6.68
N ARG A 205 -1.07 -6.58 -6.68
CA ARG A 205 0.18 -6.27 -5.96
C ARG A 205 -0.01 -5.25 -4.85
N ASP A 206 -1.25 -4.85 -4.55
CA ASP A 206 -1.57 -3.78 -3.60
C ASP A 206 -1.29 -4.20 -2.15
N THR A 207 -0.02 -4.40 -1.85
CA THR A 207 0.51 -4.71 -0.52
C THR A 207 1.82 -3.97 -0.31
N ALA A 208 2.08 -3.56 0.92
CA ALA A 208 3.35 -3.02 1.34
C ALA A 208 3.75 -3.59 2.70
N PHE A 209 5.06 -3.76 2.90
CA PHE A 209 5.65 -4.05 4.20
C PHE A 209 6.52 -2.89 4.63
N LEU A 210 6.15 -2.27 5.75
CA LEU A 210 6.86 -1.15 6.34
C LEU A 210 7.80 -1.70 7.41
N THR A 211 9.04 -1.20 7.48
CA THR A 211 9.89 -1.39 8.65
C THR A 211 9.79 -0.12 9.48
N VAL A 212 9.56 -0.25 10.79
CA VAL A 212 9.49 0.89 11.70
C VAL A 212 10.74 0.98 12.58
N GLY A 213 11.07 2.19 13.00
CA GLY A 213 12.10 2.44 13.99
C GLY A 213 11.56 2.24 15.40
N SER A 214 12.45 1.89 16.33
CA SER A 214 12.10 1.73 17.75
C SER A 214 12.17 3.08 18.47
N PRO A 215 11.08 3.58 19.04
CA PRO A 215 11.11 4.82 19.82
C PRO A 215 11.72 4.67 21.22
N ASP A 216 11.76 3.45 21.78
CA ASP A 216 12.20 3.17 23.15
C ASP A 216 13.19 2.00 23.27
N GLY A 217 13.74 1.53 22.13
CA GLY A 217 14.72 0.44 22.08
C GLY A 217 14.13 -0.97 22.06
N ARG A 218 12.80 -1.13 22.21
CA ARG A 218 12.10 -2.42 22.02
C ARG A 218 11.69 -2.60 20.58
N THR A 219 11.54 -3.84 20.14
CA THR A 219 10.90 -4.12 18.86
C THR A 219 9.38 -3.86 18.93
N LEU A 220 8.74 -3.64 17.79
CA LEU A 220 7.29 -3.45 17.72
C LEU A 220 6.55 -4.69 18.25
N THR A 221 7.02 -5.88 17.88
CA THR A 221 6.44 -7.15 18.34
C THR A 221 6.53 -7.29 19.87
N GLU A 222 7.63 -6.90 20.49
CA GLU A 222 7.77 -6.90 21.95
C GLU A 222 6.86 -5.88 22.63
N ALA A 223 6.60 -4.76 21.97
CA ALA A 223 5.80 -3.68 22.56
C ALA A 223 4.28 -3.95 22.46
N VAL A 224 3.79 -4.48 21.33
CA VAL A 224 2.35 -4.55 21.05
C VAL A 224 1.86 -5.93 20.57
N GLY A 225 2.77 -6.90 20.37
CA GLY A 225 2.45 -8.17 19.74
C GLY A 225 2.46 -8.06 18.20
N ALA A 226 2.12 -9.14 17.53
CA ALA A 226 2.06 -9.23 16.08
C ALA A 226 1.15 -10.38 15.63
N SER A 227 0.58 -10.30 14.43
CA SER A 227 -0.09 -11.43 13.78
C SER A 227 0.93 -12.32 13.06
N PRO A 228 0.87 -13.65 13.19
CA PRO A 228 1.58 -14.51 12.26
C PRO A 228 1.14 -14.24 10.81
N VAL A 229 2.01 -14.54 9.83
CA VAL A 229 1.70 -14.37 8.41
C VAL A 229 1.58 -15.71 7.69
N GLU A 230 0.67 -15.76 6.71
CA GLU A 230 0.54 -16.90 5.80
C GLU A 230 0.48 -16.42 4.35
N PHE A 231 1.20 -17.13 3.47
CA PHE A 231 1.21 -16.89 2.03
C PHE A 231 0.55 -18.06 1.31
N HIS A 232 0.20 -17.86 0.04
CA HIS A 232 -0.35 -18.91 -0.84
C HIS A 232 -1.66 -19.54 -0.35
N GLN A 233 -2.45 -18.79 0.43
CA GLN A 233 -3.70 -19.29 0.96
C GLN A 233 -4.78 -19.37 -0.12
N PRO A 234 -5.73 -20.32 0.01
CA PRO A 234 -6.91 -20.35 -0.84
C PRO A 234 -7.71 -19.03 -0.72
N ARG A 235 -8.37 -18.63 -1.80
CA ARG A 235 -9.23 -17.44 -1.81
C ARG A 235 -10.57 -17.61 -1.08
N THR A 236 -10.85 -18.83 -0.64
CA THR A 236 -12.14 -19.17 0.01
C THR A 236 -11.89 -19.78 1.37
N HIS A 237 -12.01 -18.96 2.41
CA HIS A 237 -12.02 -19.41 3.79
C HIS A 237 -12.65 -18.37 4.72
N TYR A 238 -12.87 -18.72 5.96
CA TYR A 238 -13.41 -17.78 6.94
C TYR A 238 -12.38 -16.67 7.24
N THR A 239 -12.85 -15.44 7.18
CA THR A 239 -12.03 -14.24 7.24
C THR A 239 -12.59 -13.25 8.27
N THR A 240 -11.71 -12.64 9.03
CA THR A 240 -11.99 -11.46 9.84
C THR A 240 -11.15 -10.31 9.34
N VAL A 241 -11.76 -9.15 9.20
CA VAL A 241 -11.08 -7.89 8.81
C VAL A 241 -11.28 -6.88 9.92
N ILE A 242 -10.19 -6.25 10.39
CA ILE A 242 -10.24 -5.20 11.41
C ILE A 242 -9.51 -3.97 10.85
N GLY A 243 -10.19 -2.83 10.83
CA GLY A 243 -9.64 -1.61 10.26
C GLY A 243 -10.22 -0.34 10.86
N TYR A 244 -9.70 0.78 10.40
CA TYR A 244 -10.06 2.13 10.82
C TYR A 244 -10.77 2.90 9.69
N PRO A 245 -12.01 2.49 9.31
CA PRO A 245 -12.75 3.22 8.29
C PRO A 245 -13.06 4.64 8.76
N ALA A 246 -13.02 5.62 7.84
CA ALA A 246 -13.15 7.03 8.19
C ALA A 246 -14.11 7.81 7.28
N VAL A 247 -14.98 7.11 6.53
CA VAL A 247 -15.94 7.73 5.61
C VAL A 247 -17.35 7.18 5.83
N GLY A 248 -18.35 8.00 5.57
CA GLY A 248 -19.77 7.64 5.78
C GLY A 248 -20.15 7.70 7.26
N ARG A 249 -20.55 6.57 7.84
CA ARG A 249 -20.87 6.46 9.27
C ARG A 249 -19.65 6.29 10.18
N PHE A 250 -18.47 6.21 9.61
CA PHE A 250 -17.20 5.98 10.30
C PHE A 250 -16.41 7.27 10.43
N THR A 251 -15.62 7.39 11.48
CA THR A 251 -14.83 8.60 11.79
C THR A 251 -13.33 8.37 11.82
N GLY A 252 -12.87 7.11 11.67
CA GLY A 252 -11.44 6.75 11.83
C GLY A 252 -10.95 6.75 13.27
N ASP A 253 -11.83 7.02 14.24
CA ASP A 253 -11.48 7.24 15.64
C ASP A 253 -11.29 5.95 16.45
N ALA A 254 -11.81 4.83 15.96
CA ALA A 254 -11.78 3.51 16.59
C ALA A 254 -11.78 2.39 15.54
N PRO A 255 -11.35 1.17 15.91
CA PRO A 255 -11.37 0.04 14.98
C PRO A 255 -12.75 -0.57 14.82
N PHE A 256 -13.05 -1.06 13.63
CA PHE A 256 -14.24 -1.80 13.26
C PHE A 256 -13.88 -3.18 12.72
N LEU A 257 -14.79 -4.14 12.86
CA LEU A 257 -14.63 -5.52 12.44
C LEU A 257 -15.75 -5.95 11.50
N CYS A 258 -15.38 -6.62 10.41
CA CYS A 258 -16.26 -7.51 9.65
C CYS A 258 -15.76 -8.95 9.73
N SER A 259 -16.64 -9.92 9.53
CA SER A 259 -16.25 -11.32 9.38
C SER A 259 -17.23 -12.09 8.50
N GLY A 260 -16.71 -13.13 7.84
CA GLY A 260 -17.50 -13.97 6.95
C GLY A 260 -16.61 -14.93 6.15
N PHE A 261 -17.17 -15.53 5.11
CA PHE A 261 -16.40 -16.35 4.19
C PHE A 261 -15.94 -15.51 3.00
N ALA A 262 -14.63 -15.29 2.90
CA ALA A 262 -14.04 -14.72 1.70
C ALA A 262 -14.23 -15.68 0.53
N ARG A 263 -14.30 -15.13 -0.68
CA ARG A 263 -14.44 -15.85 -1.94
C ARG A 263 -13.55 -15.23 -3.01
N ALA A 264 -13.29 -15.94 -4.09
CA ALA A 264 -12.60 -15.37 -5.24
C ALA A 264 -13.36 -14.13 -5.74
N THR A 265 -12.66 -13.04 -6.03
CA THR A 265 -13.31 -11.85 -6.58
C THR A 265 -13.84 -12.14 -7.98
N HIS A 266 -15.02 -11.62 -8.26
CA HIS A 266 -15.67 -11.68 -9.58
C HIS A 266 -15.50 -10.36 -10.37
N LEU A 267 -14.68 -9.44 -9.87
CA LEU A 267 -14.43 -8.19 -10.57
C LEU A 267 -13.52 -8.43 -11.77
N GLU A 268 -13.96 -7.97 -12.93
CA GLU A 268 -13.25 -8.17 -14.20
C GLU A 268 -11.83 -7.62 -14.13
N GLY A 269 -10.86 -8.40 -14.58
CA GLY A 269 -9.45 -8.04 -14.60
C GLY A 269 -8.76 -8.09 -13.23
N GLN A 270 -9.43 -8.52 -12.15
CA GLN A 270 -8.84 -8.62 -10.82
C GLN A 270 -8.63 -10.06 -10.36
N THR A 271 -7.40 -10.36 -9.97
CA THR A 271 -7.05 -11.62 -9.33
C THR A 271 -6.93 -11.37 -7.82
N GLY A 272 -7.97 -11.67 -7.08
CA GLY A 272 -8.01 -11.39 -5.65
C GLY A 272 -9.10 -12.19 -4.94
N GLN A 273 -9.47 -11.71 -3.79
CA GLN A 273 -10.54 -12.23 -2.96
C GLN A 273 -11.42 -11.09 -2.46
N GLU A 274 -12.67 -11.40 -2.14
CA GLU A 274 -13.64 -10.43 -1.67
C GLU A 274 -14.37 -10.94 -0.43
N LEU A 275 -14.85 -9.99 0.38
CA LEU A 275 -15.63 -10.25 1.60
C LEU A 275 -16.79 -9.27 1.67
N ASP A 276 -17.98 -9.74 2.04
CA ASP A 276 -19.09 -8.86 2.37
C ASP A 276 -18.78 -8.06 3.64
N CYS A 277 -18.60 -6.75 3.47
CA CYS A 277 -18.16 -5.83 4.51
C CYS A 277 -18.44 -4.39 4.07
N ASP A 278 -19.05 -3.57 4.90
CA ASP A 278 -19.39 -2.18 4.59
C ASP A 278 -18.32 -1.15 4.99
N MET A 279 -17.12 -1.59 5.34
CA MET A 279 -16.01 -0.67 5.59
C MET A 279 -15.69 0.15 4.34
N LYS A 280 -15.28 1.39 4.57
CA LYS A 280 -14.98 2.39 3.54
C LYS A 280 -13.53 2.87 3.68
N GLU A 281 -13.19 3.95 2.98
CA GLU A 281 -11.89 4.60 3.01
C GLU A 281 -11.37 4.74 4.45
N GLY A 282 -10.07 4.60 4.63
CA GLY A 282 -9.40 4.48 5.94
C GLY A 282 -9.13 3.04 6.36
N ALA A 283 -9.99 2.09 5.97
CA ALA A 283 -9.76 0.67 6.20
C ALA A 283 -8.70 0.05 5.27
N SER A 284 -8.23 0.77 4.24
CA SER A 284 -7.13 0.34 3.36
C SER A 284 -5.94 -0.17 4.16
N GLY A 285 -5.43 -1.36 3.84
CA GLY A 285 -4.35 -2.00 4.59
C GLY A 285 -4.80 -2.80 5.83
N ALA A 286 -6.10 -2.81 6.15
CA ALA A 286 -6.64 -3.65 7.20
C ALA A 286 -6.30 -5.13 6.97
N PRO A 287 -5.84 -5.87 8.00
CA PRO A 287 -5.49 -7.27 7.84
C PRO A 287 -6.70 -8.14 7.49
N PHE A 288 -6.54 -9.02 6.53
CA PHE A 288 -7.38 -10.18 6.30
C PHE A 288 -6.82 -11.33 7.14
N LEU A 289 -7.55 -11.75 8.17
CA LEU A 289 -7.15 -12.75 9.14
C LEU A 289 -7.94 -14.06 8.95
N ASP A 290 -7.30 -15.21 9.11
CA ASP A 290 -7.92 -16.54 9.00
C ASP A 290 -8.82 -16.93 10.19
N GLY A 291 -9.11 -15.99 11.07
CA GLY A 291 -9.92 -16.18 12.25
C GLY A 291 -9.98 -14.92 13.12
N TRP A 292 -10.32 -15.13 14.39
CA TRP A 292 -10.42 -14.08 15.40
C TRP A 292 -9.63 -14.49 16.65
N GLY A 293 -8.96 -13.51 17.27
CA GLY A 293 -8.27 -13.68 18.53
C GLY A 293 -6.77 -13.95 18.42
N PRO A 294 -6.11 -14.25 19.53
CA PRO A 294 -4.67 -14.48 19.56
C PRO A 294 -4.26 -15.63 18.63
N GLY A 295 -3.31 -15.35 17.73
CA GLY A 295 -2.82 -16.32 16.77
C GLY A 295 -3.59 -16.38 15.45
N ALA A 296 -4.59 -15.53 15.22
CA ALA A 296 -5.18 -15.34 13.91
C ALA A 296 -4.10 -14.85 12.91
N ARG A 297 -3.95 -15.59 11.79
CA ARG A 297 -2.87 -15.33 10.83
C ARG A 297 -3.31 -14.35 9.78
N GLN A 298 -2.46 -13.39 9.49
CA GLN A 298 -2.69 -12.49 8.38
C GLN A 298 -2.25 -13.13 7.06
N TYR A 299 -3.14 -13.14 6.08
CA TYR A 299 -2.90 -13.73 4.76
C TYR A 299 -3.18 -12.77 3.60
N SER A 300 -3.68 -11.57 3.90
CA SER A 300 -3.84 -10.47 2.94
C SER A 300 -4.07 -9.13 3.64
N VAL A 301 -4.29 -8.07 2.83
CA VAL A 301 -4.68 -6.73 3.27
C VAL A 301 -5.86 -6.23 2.47
N LEU A 302 -6.73 -5.43 3.08
CA LEU A 302 -7.79 -4.72 2.37
C LEU A 302 -7.18 -3.73 1.38
N SER A 303 -7.48 -3.91 0.10
CA SER A 303 -7.00 -3.09 -1.00
C SER A 303 -8.05 -2.09 -1.48
N GLY A 304 -9.31 -2.49 -1.52
CA GLY A 304 -10.35 -1.66 -2.10
C GLY A 304 -11.76 -2.12 -1.74
N GLY A 305 -12.74 -1.55 -2.43
CA GLY A 305 -14.15 -1.90 -2.26
C GLY A 305 -14.99 -1.40 -3.42
N LEU A 306 -16.29 -1.68 -3.37
CA LEU A 306 -17.28 -1.17 -4.30
C LEU A 306 -18.12 -0.09 -3.62
N ASP A 307 -18.32 1.05 -4.27
CA ASP A 307 -19.13 2.16 -3.74
C ASP A 307 -20.59 1.75 -3.52
N GLU A 308 -21.13 0.94 -4.43
CA GLU A 308 -22.55 0.58 -4.48
C GLU A 308 -22.91 -0.70 -3.69
N LYS A 309 -21.90 -1.44 -3.23
CA LYS A 309 -22.10 -2.69 -2.48
C LYS A 309 -21.25 -2.70 -1.22
N PRO A 310 -21.74 -3.31 -0.13
CA PRO A 310 -20.94 -3.54 1.08
C PRO A 310 -19.94 -4.68 0.84
N LEU A 311 -18.92 -4.42 0.02
CA LEU A 311 -17.93 -5.38 -0.42
C LEU A 311 -16.54 -4.78 -0.34
N VAL A 312 -15.60 -5.50 0.27
CA VAL A 312 -14.18 -5.18 0.29
C VAL A 312 -13.39 -6.24 -0.48
N VAL A 313 -12.28 -5.83 -1.08
CA VAL A 313 -11.41 -6.70 -1.88
C VAL A 313 -9.99 -6.69 -1.35
N ALA A 314 -9.26 -7.79 -1.58
CA ALA A 314 -7.89 -7.98 -1.12
C ALA A 314 -7.08 -8.77 -2.18
N PRO A 315 -5.77 -8.50 -2.35
CA PRO A 315 -4.90 -9.30 -3.21
C PRO A 315 -4.72 -10.71 -2.65
N VAL A 316 -4.26 -11.64 -3.48
CA VAL A 316 -3.74 -12.93 -3.03
C VAL A 316 -2.26 -12.77 -2.71
N TRP A 317 -1.86 -13.10 -1.48
CA TRP A 317 -0.44 -13.08 -1.11
C TRP A 317 0.29 -14.27 -1.72
N ASP A 318 0.81 -14.05 -2.91
CA ASP A 318 1.60 -14.98 -3.70
C ASP A 318 3.11 -14.84 -3.44
N ARG A 319 3.92 -15.58 -4.18
CA ARG A 319 5.39 -15.54 -4.06
C ARG A 319 6.01 -14.16 -4.28
N VAL A 320 5.38 -13.29 -5.07
CA VAL A 320 5.92 -11.94 -5.34
C VAL A 320 5.71 -11.03 -4.12
N ILE A 321 4.56 -11.16 -3.45
CA ILE A 321 4.28 -10.45 -2.20
C ILE A 321 5.11 -11.06 -1.06
N GLU A 322 5.26 -12.40 -1.01
CA GLU A 322 6.14 -13.06 -0.05
C GLU A 322 7.61 -12.61 -0.17
N ALA A 323 8.11 -12.40 -1.39
CA ALA A 323 9.46 -11.87 -1.60
C ALA A 323 9.63 -10.48 -0.98
N ALA A 324 8.60 -9.62 -1.06
CA ALA A 324 8.63 -8.29 -0.42
C ALA A 324 8.66 -8.42 1.12
N TYR A 325 7.86 -9.32 1.70
CA TYR A 325 7.92 -9.59 3.13
C TYR A 325 9.30 -10.09 3.57
N ARG A 326 9.90 -11.04 2.86
CA ARG A 326 11.24 -11.58 3.18
C ARG A 326 12.31 -10.49 3.18
N VAL A 327 12.22 -9.52 2.26
CA VAL A 327 13.12 -8.37 2.24
C VAL A 327 12.84 -7.42 3.40
N ALA A 328 11.58 -7.10 3.69
CA ALA A 328 11.23 -6.19 4.78
C ALA A 328 11.69 -6.70 6.15
N GLN A 329 11.48 -7.99 6.46
CA GLN A 329 11.85 -8.56 7.75
C GLN A 329 13.37 -8.68 7.98
N SER A 330 14.20 -8.46 6.96
CA SER A 330 15.67 -8.42 7.08
C SER A 330 16.21 -7.00 7.29
N ARG A 331 15.35 -5.98 7.27
CA ARG A 331 15.75 -4.58 7.45
C ARG A 331 15.93 -4.26 8.93
N VAL A 332 16.87 -3.39 9.21
CA VAL A 332 17.03 -2.77 10.53
C VAL A 332 16.12 -1.54 10.63
N GLY A 333 15.55 -1.32 11.80
CA GLY A 333 14.67 -0.20 12.08
C GLY A 333 15.41 1.12 12.29
#